data_bb1a6d5f602d535111a934a512866355
#
_entry.id   bb1a6d5f602d535111a934a512866355
#
_cell.length_a   1.000
_cell.length_b   1.000
_cell.length_c   1.000
_cell.angle_alpha   90.00
_cell.angle_beta   90.00
_cell.angle_gamma   90.00
#
_symmetry.space_group_name_H-M   'P 1'
#
loop_
_entity.id
_entity.type
_entity.pdbx_description
1 polymer ?
#
loop_
_entity_poly.entity_id
_entity_poly.type
_entity_poly.pdbx_seq_one_letter_code
_entity_poly.pdbx_strand_id
1 'polypeptide(L)'
;MNPTSLAKPSSRPANGGRTAALRDLLRGRKRLLVLTHNNPDPDSLGGAIGLQEFARVVAGVPGRLAIAGKILRAENQAMVRELGLELDRVENLRLADFDCVALVDTQPGFGHTNVPTGAHVDIVVDHHVCADAQLASTTYPFHDVRTDVGATSSIVASYLMEAGVEVSPQAATALAYGIRTDTADLSRNVSPLDLAVWDYLSPSIDRQKLAAITNPRLPVRYFEALKQALGKVRLYDGLTLCSLGRTASAEMVAEVADMLLRMEGVRAVFCGGLVGPLYHVSVRTEPGADAWSLIRAALEGEGGSCGGHGSVAGGSIPLDDPDTRTLRRLERRLERNVLEAFGVAGANATILGDRDD
;
A
#
# COMPACT_ATOMS: atom_id res chain seq x y z
N MET A 1 -4.01 -12.74 51.15
CA MET A 1 -4.00 -13.15 49.73
C MET A 1 -2.99 -12.26 49.01
N ASN A 2 -1.86 -12.82 48.61
CA ASN A 2 -0.76 -12.08 47.98
C ASN A 2 -1.13 -11.78 46.53
N PRO A 3 -0.83 -10.56 45.97
CA PRO A 3 -0.97 -10.31 44.56
C PRO A 3 0.19 -10.95 43.82
N THR A 4 -0.16 -11.81 42.91
CA THR A 4 0.74 -12.53 42.00
C THR A 4 1.48 -11.53 41.13
N SER A 5 2.79 -11.45 41.29
CA SER A 5 3.74 -10.72 40.45
C SER A 5 3.61 -11.24 39.02
N LEU A 6 3.11 -10.40 38.12
CA LEU A 6 3.21 -10.63 36.67
C LEU A 6 4.69 -10.49 36.27
N ALA A 7 5.31 -11.62 35.99
CA ALA A 7 6.66 -11.70 35.45
C ALA A 7 6.72 -10.92 34.12
N LYS A 8 7.62 -9.95 34.03
CA LYS A 8 8.00 -9.29 32.77
C LYS A 8 8.51 -10.36 31.81
N PRO A 9 8.05 -10.40 30.53
CA PRO A 9 8.63 -11.28 29.56
C PRO A 9 10.05 -10.80 29.23
N SER A 10 11.05 -11.53 29.75
CA SER A 10 12.44 -11.40 29.34
C SER A 10 12.67 -12.29 28.10
N SER A 11 12.57 -11.70 26.93
CA SER A 11 13.29 -12.22 25.76
C SER A 11 13.59 -11.04 24.83
N ARG A 12 14.84 -10.56 24.87
CA ARG A 12 15.41 -9.79 23.77
C ARG A 12 15.25 -10.64 22.51
N PRO A 13 14.62 -10.11 21.45
CA PRO A 13 14.54 -10.83 20.20
C PRO A 13 15.96 -11.05 19.62
N ALA A 14 16.16 -12.17 18.97
CA ALA A 14 17.44 -12.62 18.39
C ALA A 14 17.94 -11.77 17.18
N ASN A 15 17.46 -10.55 17.00
CA ASN A 15 17.70 -9.67 15.86
C ASN A 15 18.88 -8.69 16.02
N GLY A 16 19.51 -8.59 17.17
CA GLY A 16 20.63 -7.65 17.41
C GLY A 16 21.79 -7.76 16.40
N GLY A 17 21.90 -8.89 15.72
CA GLY A 17 22.88 -9.10 14.65
C GLY A 17 22.57 -8.33 13.36
N ARG A 18 21.28 -8.18 12.98
CA ARG A 18 20.88 -7.46 11.74
C ARG A 18 21.05 -5.95 11.90
N THR A 19 20.63 -5.40 13.01
CA THR A 19 20.81 -3.98 13.33
C THR A 19 22.28 -3.58 13.37
N ALA A 20 23.13 -4.43 13.95
CA ALA A 20 24.57 -4.21 13.93
C ALA A 20 25.16 -4.30 12.52
N ALA A 21 24.74 -5.28 11.72
CA ALA A 21 25.17 -5.43 10.32
C ALA A 21 24.76 -4.22 9.46
N LEU A 22 23.52 -3.72 9.61
CA LEU A 22 23.06 -2.51 8.91
C LEU A 22 23.86 -1.28 9.31
N ARG A 23 24.10 -1.09 10.62
CA ARG A 23 24.94 0.01 11.12
C ARG A 23 26.36 -0.07 10.56
N ASP A 24 26.96 -1.26 10.56
CA ASP A 24 28.34 -1.46 10.11
C ASP A 24 28.49 -1.27 8.60
N LEU A 25 27.46 -1.65 7.81
CA LEU A 25 27.39 -1.37 6.37
C LEU A 25 27.31 0.13 6.09
N LEU A 26 26.52 0.87 6.86
CA LEU A 26 26.38 2.31 6.72
C LEU A 26 27.58 3.10 7.21
N ARG A 27 28.38 2.53 8.13
CA ARG A 27 29.54 3.22 8.69
C ARG A 27 30.53 3.62 7.61
N GLY A 28 30.88 4.91 7.56
CA GLY A 28 31.80 5.49 6.60
C GLY A 28 31.20 5.81 5.23
N ARG A 29 29.94 5.49 4.99
CA ARG A 29 29.21 5.98 3.81
C ARG A 29 28.96 7.48 3.93
N LYS A 30 28.89 8.18 2.80
CA LYS A 30 28.74 9.64 2.74
C LYS A 30 27.30 10.06 2.57
N ARG A 31 26.52 9.31 1.77
CA ARG A 31 25.14 9.63 1.46
C ARG A 31 24.36 8.40 1.04
N LEU A 32 23.24 8.17 1.69
CA LEU A 32 22.28 7.10 1.40
C LEU A 32 21.22 7.59 0.42
N LEU A 33 20.95 6.83 -0.64
CA LEU A 33 19.74 6.94 -1.47
C LEU A 33 18.76 5.86 -1.04
N VAL A 34 17.55 6.25 -0.66
CA VAL A 34 16.45 5.32 -0.40
C VAL A 34 15.46 5.37 -1.56
N LEU A 35 15.14 4.24 -2.12
CA LEU A 35 14.17 4.04 -3.19
C LEU A 35 13.03 3.14 -2.69
N THR A 36 11.85 3.35 -3.22
CA THR A 36 10.64 2.54 -2.96
C THR A 36 10.11 1.95 -4.25
N HIS A 37 9.01 1.20 -4.17
CA HIS A 37 8.26 0.84 -5.36
C HIS A 37 7.63 2.08 -6.04
N ASN A 38 7.20 1.93 -7.30
CA ASN A 38 6.51 2.98 -8.04
C ASN A 38 5.16 3.30 -7.38
N ASN A 39 4.78 4.59 -7.38
CA ASN A 39 3.57 5.06 -6.71
C ASN A 39 3.53 4.68 -5.21
N PRO A 40 4.50 5.15 -4.42
CA PRO A 40 4.70 4.69 -3.05
C PRO A 40 3.45 4.88 -2.18
N ASP A 41 3.20 3.88 -1.37
CA ASP A 41 2.16 3.85 -0.36
C ASP A 41 2.68 4.27 1.02
N PRO A 42 1.87 4.30 2.07
CA PRO A 42 2.32 4.71 3.38
C PRO A 42 3.36 3.80 4.01
N ASP A 43 3.36 2.49 3.73
CA ASP A 43 4.34 1.58 4.30
C ASP A 43 5.72 1.79 3.68
N SER A 44 5.77 1.92 2.37
CA SER A 44 7.01 2.22 1.66
C SER A 44 7.60 3.58 2.06
N LEU A 45 6.75 4.62 2.19
CA LEU A 45 7.19 5.95 2.66
C LEU A 45 7.62 5.90 4.13
N GLY A 46 6.87 5.23 4.99
CA GLY A 46 7.18 5.07 6.41
C GLY A 46 8.51 4.36 6.62
N GLY A 47 8.68 3.21 5.98
CA GLY A 47 9.92 2.45 6.02
C GLY A 47 11.12 3.23 5.50
N ALA A 48 10.95 3.97 4.39
CA ALA A 48 12.02 4.80 3.83
C ALA A 48 12.45 5.93 4.77
N ILE A 49 11.50 6.66 5.37
CA ILE A 49 11.78 7.72 6.36
C ILE A 49 12.42 7.13 7.62
N GLY A 50 11.94 5.98 8.10
CA GLY A 50 12.53 5.28 9.23
C GLY A 50 13.98 4.85 8.96
N LEU A 51 14.29 4.35 7.76
CA LEU A 51 15.65 3.98 7.38
C LEU A 51 16.58 5.21 7.26
N GLN A 52 16.08 6.33 6.73
CA GLN A 52 16.84 7.60 6.74
C GLN A 52 17.14 8.06 8.17
N GLU A 53 16.16 7.96 9.09
CA GLU A 53 16.34 8.31 10.50
C GLU A 53 17.39 7.41 11.14
N PHE A 54 17.34 6.09 10.92
CA PHE A 54 18.35 5.15 11.38
C PHE A 54 19.74 5.51 10.86
N ALA A 55 19.88 5.72 9.55
CA ALA A 55 21.16 6.08 8.94
C ALA A 55 21.74 7.38 9.53
N ARG A 56 20.88 8.38 9.73
CA ARG A 56 21.27 9.67 10.29
C ARG A 56 21.69 9.57 11.76
N VAL A 57 20.89 8.91 12.61
CA VAL A 57 21.10 8.92 14.06
C VAL A 57 22.13 7.89 14.49
N VAL A 58 22.14 6.70 13.87
CA VAL A 58 22.99 5.58 14.30
C VAL A 58 24.34 5.57 13.58
N ALA A 59 24.37 5.96 12.30
CA ALA A 59 25.57 5.92 11.48
C ALA A 59 26.14 7.30 11.09
N GLY A 60 25.39 8.40 11.34
CA GLY A 60 25.78 9.75 10.93
C GLY A 60 25.69 9.99 9.42
N VAL A 61 24.95 9.17 8.68
CA VAL A 61 24.85 9.20 7.22
C VAL A 61 23.56 9.91 6.80
N PRO A 62 23.64 11.04 6.10
CA PRO A 62 22.47 11.70 5.56
C PRO A 62 21.86 10.87 4.43
N GLY A 63 20.50 10.76 4.42
CA GLY A 63 19.76 10.04 3.41
C GLY A 63 18.87 10.96 2.58
N ARG A 64 18.59 10.55 1.34
CA ARG A 64 17.56 11.15 0.48
C ARG A 64 16.59 10.08 0.02
N LEU A 65 15.31 10.42 -0.03
CA LEU A 65 14.25 9.56 -0.56
C LEU A 65 13.90 10.00 -1.97
N ALA A 66 13.95 9.06 -2.91
CA ALA A 66 13.49 9.31 -4.27
C ALA A 66 12.41 8.31 -4.68
N ILE A 67 11.43 8.82 -5.41
CA ILE A 67 10.26 8.08 -5.84
C ILE A 67 10.10 8.09 -7.35
N ALA A 68 9.59 7.01 -7.91
CA ALA A 68 9.07 6.94 -9.26
C ALA A 68 7.52 6.91 -9.23
N GLY A 69 6.88 7.27 -10.36
CA GLY A 69 5.42 7.33 -10.44
C GLY A 69 4.81 8.53 -9.71
N LYS A 70 3.63 8.38 -9.12
CA LYS A 70 2.85 9.48 -8.51
C LYS A 70 2.25 9.05 -7.19
N ILE A 71 2.10 10.00 -6.27
CA ILE A 71 1.32 9.84 -5.05
C ILE A 71 -0.07 10.42 -5.32
N LEU A 72 -1.08 9.56 -5.41
CA LEU A 72 -2.40 9.95 -5.90
C LEU A 72 -3.47 9.91 -4.82
N ARG A 73 -3.40 8.94 -3.87
CA ARG A 73 -4.34 8.87 -2.74
C ARG A 73 -4.25 10.10 -1.86
N ALA A 74 -5.40 10.60 -1.42
CA ALA A 74 -5.48 11.82 -0.62
C ALA A 74 -4.72 11.68 0.71
N GLU A 75 -4.78 10.52 1.33
CA GLU A 75 -4.08 10.19 2.57
C GLU A 75 -2.56 10.19 2.36
N ASN A 76 -2.07 9.59 1.25
CA ASN A 76 -0.63 9.56 0.95
C ASN A 76 -0.09 10.97 0.64
N GLN A 77 -0.88 11.79 -0.09
CA GLN A 77 -0.56 13.21 -0.29
C GLN A 77 -0.56 13.99 1.02
N ALA A 78 -1.51 13.70 1.91
CA ALA A 78 -1.56 14.29 3.23
C ALA A 78 -0.33 13.89 4.07
N MET A 79 0.08 12.62 4.01
CA MET A 79 1.30 12.15 4.70
C MET A 79 2.53 12.97 4.26
N VAL A 80 2.72 13.14 2.96
CA VAL A 80 3.84 13.96 2.43
C VAL A 80 3.76 15.39 2.93
N ARG A 81 2.58 16.01 2.86
CA ARG A 81 2.38 17.41 3.25
C ARG A 81 2.52 17.63 4.75
N GLU A 82 1.80 16.85 5.57
CA GLU A 82 1.73 17.03 7.02
C GLU A 82 3.05 16.70 7.70
N LEU A 83 3.79 15.71 7.18
CA LEU A 83 5.12 15.36 7.68
C LEU A 83 6.23 16.19 7.03
N GLY A 84 5.95 16.98 6.00
CA GLY A 84 6.97 17.77 5.30
C GLY A 84 8.03 16.90 4.64
N LEU A 85 7.61 15.80 3.98
CA LEU A 85 8.54 14.87 3.35
C LEU A 85 9.17 15.49 2.10
N GLU A 86 10.50 15.48 2.03
CA GLU A 86 11.25 15.85 0.84
C GLU A 86 11.42 14.63 -0.04
N LEU A 87 10.81 14.66 -1.23
CA LEU A 87 10.81 13.56 -2.18
C LEU A 87 11.50 14.00 -3.47
N ASP A 88 12.59 13.35 -3.81
CA ASP A 88 13.21 13.52 -5.11
C ASP A 88 12.48 12.68 -6.16
N ARG A 89 12.69 13.03 -7.43
CA ARG A 89 12.23 12.22 -8.55
C ARG A 89 13.40 11.36 -9.04
N VAL A 90 13.16 10.06 -9.19
CA VAL A 90 14.19 9.12 -9.66
C VAL A 90 14.81 9.58 -10.99
N GLU A 91 14.00 10.18 -11.87
CA GLU A 91 14.44 10.66 -13.19
C GLU A 91 15.43 11.85 -13.11
N ASN A 92 15.47 12.54 -11.97
CA ASN A 92 16.31 13.74 -11.75
C ASN A 92 17.56 13.45 -10.92
N LEU A 93 17.78 12.20 -10.52
CA LEU A 93 18.90 11.84 -9.65
C LEU A 93 20.25 11.82 -10.38
N ARG A 94 21.27 12.25 -9.66
CA ARG A 94 22.67 12.01 -10.03
C ARG A 94 23.22 10.90 -9.12
N LEU A 95 23.27 9.67 -9.64
CA LEU A 95 23.70 8.50 -8.85
C LEU A 95 25.09 8.67 -8.21
N ALA A 96 25.97 9.40 -8.87
CA ALA A 96 27.32 9.70 -8.35
C ALA A 96 27.32 10.51 -7.02
N ASP A 97 26.20 11.10 -6.64
CA ASP A 97 26.07 11.81 -5.37
C ASP A 97 25.83 10.86 -4.18
N PHE A 98 25.62 9.57 -4.44
CA PHE A 98 25.31 8.54 -3.43
C PHE A 98 26.33 7.40 -3.49
N ASP A 99 26.71 6.90 -2.34
CA ASP A 99 27.62 5.77 -2.20
C ASP A 99 26.99 4.56 -1.47
N CYS A 100 25.68 4.66 -1.19
CA CYS A 100 24.86 3.57 -0.66
C CYS A 100 23.45 3.70 -1.20
N VAL A 101 22.87 2.61 -1.71
CA VAL A 101 21.49 2.57 -2.26
C VAL A 101 20.67 1.52 -1.53
N ALA A 102 19.52 1.92 -1.03
CA ALA A 102 18.56 1.06 -0.36
C ALA A 102 17.25 0.96 -1.14
N LEU A 103 16.68 -0.24 -1.18
CA LEU A 103 15.30 -0.49 -1.55
C LEU A 103 14.49 -0.80 -0.30
N VAL A 104 13.35 -0.15 -0.15
CA VAL A 104 12.44 -0.31 0.97
C VAL A 104 11.06 -0.63 0.44
N ASP A 105 10.45 -1.67 0.98
CA ASP A 105 9.13 -2.15 0.63
C ASP A 105 9.03 -2.61 -0.83
N THR A 106 10.12 -3.13 -1.33
CA THR A 106 10.24 -3.69 -2.68
C THR A 106 11.56 -4.43 -2.83
N GLN A 107 11.64 -5.26 -3.88
CA GLN A 107 12.85 -6.00 -4.23
C GLN A 107 13.26 -5.71 -5.67
N PRO A 108 14.56 -5.79 -6.01
CA PRO A 108 15.01 -5.67 -7.40
C PRO A 108 14.35 -6.73 -8.27
N GLY A 109 13.90 -6.33 -9.46
CA GLY A 109 13.21 -7.21 -10.40
C GLY A 109 11.70 -7.29 -10.24
N PHE A 110 11.13 -6.70 -9.20
CA PHE A 110 9.69 -6.51 -9.13
C PHE A 110 9.24 -5.54 -10.23
N GLY A 111 8.16 -5.89 -10.97
CA GLY A 111 7.70 -5.12 -12.13
C GLY A 111 7.25 -3.69 -11.84
N HIS A 112 7.10 -3.35 -10.56
CA HIS A 112 6.76 -2.02 -10.08
C HIS A 112 7.92 -1.32 -9.35
N THR A 113 9.15 -1.83 -9.48
CA THR A 113 10.37 -1.24 -8.89
C THR A 113 11.20 -0.57 -9.95
N ASN A 114 11.49 0.71 -9.79
CA ASN A 114 12.34 1.47 -10.71
C ASN A 114 13.69 1.76 -10.06
N VAL A 115 14.65 0.88 -10.31
CA VAL A 115 16.05 1.08 -9.94
C VAL A 115 16.77 1.80 -11.09
N PRO A 116 17.37 2.97 -10.88
CA PRO A 116 18.10 3.68 -11.93
C PRO A 116 19.21 2.82 -12.54
N THR A 117 19.35 2.88 -13.87
CA THR A 117 20.39 2.12 -14.59
C THR A 117 21.79 2.48 -14.04
N GLY A 118 22.54 1.45 -13.68
CA GLY A 118 23.89 1.61 -13.10
C GLY A 118 23.90 1.81 -11.58
N ALA A 119 22.76 1.85 -10.90
CA ALA A 119 22.74 1.83 -9.44
C ALA A 119 23.06 0.43 -8.91
N HIS A 120 23.98 0.36 -7.94
CA HIS A 120 24.27 -0.85 -7.18
C HIS A 120 23.43 -0.81 -5.90
N VAL A 121 22.58 -1.81 -5.69
CA VAL A 121 21.73 -1.90 -4.49
C VAL A 121 22.55 -2.55 -3.37
N ASP A 122 22.70 -1.84 -2.25
CA ASP A 122 23.43 -2.29 -1.06
C ASP A 122 22.50 -2.86 0.01
N ILE A 123 21.27 -2.32 0.11
CA ILE A 123 20.30 -2.63 1.17
C ILE A 123 18.97 -2.98 0.54
N VAL A 124 18.37 -4.10 0.97
CA VAL A 124 16.99 -4.48 0.66
C VAL A 124 16.28 -4.79 1.96
N VAL A 125 15.18 -4.08 2.24
CA VAL A 125 14.28 -4.33 3.37
C VAL A 125 12.86 -4.43 2.84
N ASP A 126 12.21 -5.58 3.04
CA ASP A 126 10.88 -5.83 2.48
C ASP A 126 10.12 -6.90 3.28
N HIS A 127 8.79 -6.94 3.10
CA HIS A 127 7.94 -7.99 3.66
C HIS A 127 7.19 -8.80 2.60
N HIS A 128 7.35 -8.48 1.33
CA HIS A 128 6.67 -9.16 0.24
C HIS A 128 7.30 -10.50 -0.13
N VAL A 129 6.45 -11.45 -0.51
CA VAL A 129 6.89 -12.74 -1.05
C VAL A 129 7.40 -12.54 -2.48
N CYS A 130 8.63 -12.93 -2.75
CA CYS A 130 9.16 -13.02 -4.10
C CYS A 130 8.75 -14.36 -4.75
N ALA A 131 7.88 -14.31 -5.75
CA ALA A 131 7.43 -15.50 -6.46
C ALA A 131 8.48 -16.06 -7.43
N ASP A 132 9.46 -15.25 -7.86
CA ASP A 132 10.55 -15.68 -8.74
C ASP A 132 11.70 -16.25 -7.91
N ALA A 133 11.91 -17.56 -8.03
CA ALA A 133 12.95 -18.28 -7.27
C ALA A 133 14.37 -17.77 -7.58
N GLN A 134 14.64 -17.28 -8.79
CA GLN A 134 15.95 -16.76 -9.16
C GLN A 134 16.20 -15.40 -8.49
N LEU A 135 15.19 -14.52 -8.49
CA LEU A 135 15.25 -13.24 -7.78
C LEU A 135 15.35 -13.45 -6.26
N ALA A 136 14.54 -14.36 -5.71
CA ALA A 136 14.56 -14.70 -4.28
C ALA A 136 15.90 -15.25 -3.80
N SER A 137 16.71 -15.87 -4.68
CA SER A 137 18.05 -16.38 -4.36
C SER A 137 19.17 -15.33 -4.46
N THR A 138 18.85 -14.14 -4.98
CA THR A 138 19.83 -13.05 -5.09
C THR A 138 20.11 -12.44 -3.72
N THR A 139 21.40 -12.29 -3.39
CA THR A 139 21.83 -11.70 -2.12
C THR A 139 22.38 -10.30 -2.32
N TYR A 140 22.09 -9.43 -1.37
CA TYR A 140 22.60 -8.06 -1.31
C TYR A 140 23.49 -7.89 -0.06
N PRO A 141 24.38 -6.89 0.00
CA PRO A 141 25.22 -6.66 1.16
C PRO A 141 24.46 -6.61 2.48
N PHE A 142 23.26 -6.01 2.46
CA PHE A 142 22.26 -6.17 3.52
C PHE A 142 20.93 -6.58 2.90
N HIS A 143 20.40 -7.71 3.33
CA HIS A 143 19.17 -8.30 2.80
C HIS A 143 18.28 -8.78 3.96
N ASP A 144 17.19 -8.07 4.23
CA ASP A 144 16.24 -8.41 5.29
C ASP A 144 14.81 -8.42 4.76
N VAL A 145 14.38 -9.58 4.29
CA VAL A 145 13.01 -9.84 3.82
C VAL A 145 12.31 -10.74 4.83
N ARG A 146 11.20 -10.24 5.41
CA ARG A 146 10.43 -10.93 6.47
C ARG A 146 8.97 -11.03 6.09
N THR A 147 8.61 -12.11 5.45
CA THR A 147 7.23 -12.34 4.93
C THR A 147 6.20 -12.68 6.01
N ASP A 148 6.64 -12.87 7.25
CA ASP A 148 5.84 -13.11 8.44
C ASP A 148 5.56 -11.85 9.27
N VAL A 149 6.00 -10.68 8.79
CA VAL A 149 5.78 -9.36 9.40
C VAL A 149 4.72 -8.59 8.61
N GLY A 150 3.85 -7.88 9.30
CA GLY A 150 2.71 -7.20 8.69
C GLY A 150 3.04 -5.98 7.85
N ALA A 151 4.21 -5.34 8.08
CA ALA A 151 4.64 -4.13 7.37
C ALA A 151 6.16 -4.01 7.31
N THR A 152 6.71 -3.48 6.22
CA THR A 152 8.12 -3.13 6.10
C THR A 152 8.52 -2.03 7.10
N SER A 153 7.62 -1.09 7.38
CA SER A 153 7.79 -0.09 8.45
C SER A 153 8.06 -0.73 9.81
N SER A 154 7.48 -1.89 10.11
CA SER A 154 7.76 -2.63 11.35
C SER A 154 9.17 -3.20 11.37
N ILE A 155 9.65 -3.71 10.24
CA ILE A 155 11.02 -4.22 10.13
C ILE A 155 12.01 -3.09 10.38
N VAL A 156 11.81 -1.93 9.74
CA VAL A 156 12.68 -0.76 9.89
C VAL A 156 12.60 -0.19 11.33
N ALA A 157 11.39 -0.09 11.90
CA ALA A 157 11.21 0.37 13.28
C ALA A 157 11.95 -0.54 14.28
N SER A 158 12.05 -1.85 14.00
CA SER A 158 12.79 -2.78 14.85
C SER A 158 14.28 -2.43 14.96
N TYR A 159 14.89 -1.92 13.89
CA TYR A 159 16.31 -1.48 13.94
C TYR A 159 16.50 -0.27 14.87
N LEU A 160 15.56 0.70 14.81
CA LEU A 160 15.59 1.87 15.70
C LEU A 160 15.38 1.47 17.16
N MET A 161 14.42 0.57 17.41
CA MET A 161 14.11 0.03 18.74
C MET A 161 15.31 -0.73 19.32
N GLU A 162 15.93 -1.61 18.54
CA GLU A 162 17.11 -2.39 18.97
C GLU A 162 18.35 -1.53 19.18
N ALA A 163 18.49 -0.44 18.41
CA ALA A 163 19.55 0.55 18.60
C ALA A 163 19.31 1.46 19.81
N GLY A 164 18.13 1.39 20.43
CA GLY A 164 17.75 2.25 21.58
C GLY A 164 17.63 3.73 21.21
N VAL A 165 17.22 4.01 19.98
CA VAL A 165 17.12 5.39 19.47
C VAL A 165 15.82 6.02 19.93
N GLU A 166 15.86 7.28 20.34
CA GLU A 166 14.67 8.12 20.46
C GLU A 166 14.27 8.60 19.06
N VAL A 167 13.12 8.12 18.58
CA VAL A 167 12.66 8.37 17.20
C VAL A 167 12.03 9.76 17.13
N SER A 168 12.39 10.53 16.09
CA SER A 168 11.76 11.83 15.84
C SER A 168 10.24 11.70 15.62
N PRO A 169 9.42 12.70 16.01
CA PRO A 169 7.98 12.65 15.78
C PRO A 169 7.60 12.45 14.29
N GLN A 170 8.39 12.98 13.37
CA GLN A 170 8.20 12.80 11.93
C GLN A 170 8.34 11.32 11.55
N ALA A 171 9.47 10.69 11.92
CA ALA A 171 9.73 9.29 11.58
C ALA A 171 8.79 8.33 12.32
N ALA A 172 8.50 8.60 13.60
CA ALA A 172 7.56 7.79 14.38
C ALA A 172 6.15 7.81 13.79
N THR A 173 5.68 8.99 13.35
CA THR A 173 4.36 9.13 12.74
C THR A 173 4.32 8.46 11.36
N ALA A 174 5.39 8.60 10.57
CA ALA A 174 5.49 7.96 9.25
C ALA A 174 5.46 6.42 9.36
N LEU A 175 6.31 5.84 10.21
CA LEU A 175 6.36 4.41 10.48
C LEU A 175 5.03 3.88 11.03
N ALA A 176 4.45 4.56 12.01
CA ALA A 176 3.17 4.16 12.60
C ALA A 176 2.04 4.18 11.57
N TYR A 177 2.02 5.15 10.66
CA TYR A 177 1.00 5.20 9.61
C TYR A 177 1.21 4.08 8.58
N GLY A 178 2.44 3.75 8.20
CA GLY A 178 2.76 2.60 7.36
C GLY A 178 2.26 1.30 7.98
N ILE A 179 2.60 1.04 9.25
CA ILE A 179 2.14 -0.14 9.98
C ILE A 179 0.60 -0.23 9.98
N ARG A 180 -0.10 0.89 10.27
CA ARG A 180 -1.57 0.92 10.30
C ARG A 180 -2.21 0.56 8.98
N THR A 181 -1.67 1.08 7.88
CA THR A 181 -2.26 0.85 6.55
C THR A 181 -2.11 -0.59 6.10
N ASP A 182 -0.96 -1.19 6.26
CA ASP A 182 -0.68 -2.56 5.80
C ASP A 182 -1.32 -3.63 6.69
N THR A 183 -1.43 -3.32 7.97
CA THR A 183 -2.09 -4.22 8.93
C THR A 183 -3.58 -3.93 9.15
N ALA A 184 -4.17 -3.02 8.35
CA ALA A 184 -5.57 -2.59 8.53
C ALA A 184 -5.88 -2.23 10.00
N ASP A 185 -5.16 -1.24 10.52
CA ASP A 185 -5.26 -0.81 11.94
C ASP A 185 -4.98 -1.94 12.95
N LEU A 186 -3.94 -2.73 12.70
CA LEU A 186 -3.54 -3.89 13.52
C LEU A 186 -4.63 -4.98 13.62
N SER A 187 -5.41 -5.15 12.56
CA SER A 187 -6.47 -6.16 12.49
C SER A 187 -6.19 -7.30 11.51
N ARG A 188 -5.18 -7.16 10.64
CA ARG A 188 -4.87 -8.12 9.58
C ARG A 188 -3.37 -8.36 9.46
N ASN A 189 -2.96 -9.62 9.34
CA ASN A 189 -1.57 -10.05 9.14
C ASN A 189 -0.59 -9.51 10.20
N VAL A 190 -1.07 -9.28 11.41
CA VAL A 190 -0.29 -8.68 12.49
C VAL A 190 0.64 -9.70 13.11
N SER A 191 1.93 -9.40 13.15
CA SER A 191 2.95 -10.17 13.85
C SER A 191 3.21 -9.61 15.26
N PRO A 192 3.84 -10.39 16.15
CA PRO A 192 4.31 -9.87 17.43
C PRO A 192 5.28 -8.68 17.31
N LEU A 193 6.01 -8.60 16.19
CA LEU A 193 6.92 -7.49 15.92
C LEU A 193 6.14 -6.20 15.67
N ASP A 194 5.06 -6.25 14.89
CA ASP A 194 4.22 -5.07 14.60
C ASP A 194 3.69 -4.45 15.90
N LEU A 195 3.24 -5.28 16.84
CA LEU A 195 2.76 -4.82 18.15
C LEU A 195 3.89 -4.21 19.00
N ALA A 196 5.05 -4.85 19.04
CA ALA A 196 6.19 -4.40 19.84
C ALA A 196 6.72 -3.04 19.34
N VAL A 197 6.85 -2.86 18.03
CA VAL A 197 7.31 -1.60 17.45
C VAL A 197 6.25 -0.51 17.52
N TRP A 198 4.97 -0.86 17.45
CA TRP A 198 3.87 0.08 17.69
C TRP A 198 3.96 0.67 19.10
N ASP A 199 4.13 -0.17 20.11
CA ASP A 199 4.30 0.28 21.50
C ASP A 199 5.53 1.18 21.67
N TYR A 200 6.64 0.82 20.99
CA TYR A 200 7.86 1.62 21.00
C TYR A 200 7.69 3.00 20.35
N LEU A 201 7.01 3.08 19.21
CA LEU A 201 6.79 4.33 18.46
C LEU A 201 5.74 5.23 19.12
N SER A 202 4.76 4.64 19.80
CA SER A 202 3.54 5.29 20.30
C SER A 202 3.78 6.59 21.11
N PRO A 203 4.79 6.70 21.99
CA PRO A 203 5.09 7.93 22.73
C PRO A 203 5.55 9.11 21.86
N SER A 204 6.18 8.80 20.70
CA SER A 204 6.76 9.80 19.79
C SER A 204 5.85 10.19 18.65
N ILE A 205 4.69 9.52 18.49
CA ILE A 205 3.75 9.82 17.40
C ILE A 205 3.14 11.22 17.58
N ASP A 206 3.22 12.05 16.54
CA ASP A 206 2.42 13.27 16.44
C ASP A 206 0.97 12.90 16.08
N ARG A 207 0.13 12.79 17.10
CA ARG A 207 -1.26 12.34 16.97
C ARG A 207 -2.12 13.31 16.14
N GLN A 208 -1.79 14.61 16.14
CA GLN A 208 -2.52 15.60 15.34
C GLN A 208 -2.22 15.41 13.85
N LYS A 209 -0.94 15.26 13.51
CA LYS A 209 -0.54 14.96 12.12
C LYS A 209 -1.08 13.60 11.66
N LEU A 210 -1.00 12.57 12.50
CA LEU A 210 -1.55 11.26 12.17
C LEU A 210 -3.06 11.34 11.87
N ALA A 211 -3.82 12.08 12.66
CA ALA A 211 -5.25 12.29 12.42
C ALA A 211 -5.52 13.07 11.11
N ALA A 212 -4.70 14.10 10.80
CA ALA A 212 -4.81 14.86 9.56
C ALA A 212 -4.44 14.03 8.31
N ILE A 213 -3.50 13.10 8.45
CA ILE A 213 -3.12 12.14 7.41
C ILE A 213 -4.25 11.14 7.17
N THR A 214 -4.79 10.55 8.24
CA THR A 214 -5.84 9.53 8.15
C THR A 214 -7.16 10.08 7.63
N ASN A 215 -7.46 11.34 7.91
CA ASN A 215 -8.72 12.00 7.52
C ASN A 215 -8.44 13.31 6.77
N PRO A 216 -7.85 13.25 5.57
CA PRO A 216 -7.53 14.42 4.79
C PRO A 216 -8.80 15.12 4.30
N ARG A 217 -8.69 16.43 4.08
CA ARG A 217 -9.77 17.16 3.42
C ARG A 217 -9.82 16.78 1.94
N LEU A 218 -11.02 16.35 1.51
CA LEU A 218 -11.27 15.99 0.11
C LEU A 218 -11.92 17.17 -0.64
N PRO A 219 -11.61 17.34 -1.92
CA PRO A 219 -12.21 18.41 -2.72
C PRO A 219 -13.70 18.16 -2.98
N VAL A 220 -14.48 19.22 -3.19
CA VAL A 220 -15.93 19.13 -3.49
C VAL A 220 -16.21 18.17 -4.65
N ARG A 221 -15.40 18.23 -5.71
CA ARG A 221 -15.51 17.34 -6.88
C ARG A 221 -15.47 15.84 -6.54
N TYR A 222 -14.78 15.47 -5.46
CA TYR A 222 -14.77 14.09 -4.98
C TYR A 222 -16.17 13.66 -4.50
N PHE A 223 -16.82 14.50 -3.71
CA PHE A 223 -18.18 14.23 -3.22
C PHE A 223 -19.22 14.27 -4.35
N GLU A 224 -19.04 15.12 -5.35
CA GLU A 224 -19.89 15.14 -6.55
C GLU A 224 -19.78 13.82 -7.33
N ALA A 225 -18.57 13.34 -7.55
CA ALA A 225 -18.33 12.05 -8.21
C ALA A 225 -18.85 10.88 -7.38
N LEU A 226 -18.65 10.90 -6.07
CA LEU A 226 -19.19 9.90 -5.14
C LEU A 226 -20.73 9.87 -5.18
N LYS A 227 -21.39 11.02 -5.12
CA LYS A 227 -22.85 11.12 -5.24
C LYS A 227 -23.36 10.48 -6.55
N GLN A 228 -22.68 10.77 -7.68
CA GLN A 228 -23.04 10.19 -8.97
C GLN A 228 -22.82 8.67 -9.01
N ALA A 229 -21.74 8.18 -8.38
CA ALA A 229 -21.42 6.77 -8.30
C ALA A 229 -22.47 6.02 -7.46
N LEU A 230 -22.81 6.54 -6.28
CA LEU A 230 -23.80 5.93 -5.37
C LEU A 230 -25.17 5.80 -6.02
N GLY A 231 -25.60 6.78 -6.81
CA GLY A 231 -26.88 6.71 -7.55
C GLY A 231 -26.91 5.69 -8.70
N LYS A 232 -25.81 5.00 -8.98
CA LYS A 232 -25.68 3.97 -10.02
C LYS A 232 -25.30 2.60 -9.48
N VAL A 233 -25.18 2.48 -8.16
CA VAL A 233 -24.83 1.22 -7.50
C VAL A 233 -25.95 0.21 -7.72
N ARG A 234 -25.59 -0.97 -8.20
CA ARG A 234 -26.49 -2.11 -8.40
C ARG A 234 -26.13 -3.20 -7.41
N LEU A 235 -27.13 -3.63 -6.68
CA LEU A 235 -27.04 -4.64 -5.65
C LEU A 235 -27.65 -5.94 -6.20
N TYR A 236 -26.88 -7.01 -6.08
CA TYR A 236 -27.28 -8.38 -6.34
C TYR A 236 -27.14 -9.19 -5.05
N ASP A 237 -27.46 -10.46 -5.04
CA ASP A 237 -27.31 -11.31 -3.86
C ASP A 237 -25.85 -11.42 -3.41
N GLY A 238 -25.45 -10.57 -2.47
CA GLY A 238 -24.09 -10.48 -1.93
C GLY A 238 -23.04 -9.82 -2.85
N LEU A 239 -23.40 -9.42 -4.07
CA LEU A 239 -22.50 -8.73 -5.01
C LEU A 239 -22.98 -7.31 -5.25
N THR A 240 -22.07 -6.37 -5.23
CA THR A 240 -22.31 -4.96 -5.54
C THR A 240 -21.50 -4.52 -6.76
N LEU A 241 -22.17 -3.92 -7.74
CA LEU A 241 -21.52 -3.33 -8.91
C LEU A 241 -21.66 -1.81 -8.89
N CYS A 242 -20.56 -1.11 -9.17
CA CYS A 242 -20.53 0.34 -9.26
C CYS A 242 -19.71 0.79 -10.49
N SER A 243 -20.30 1.71 -11.28
CA SER A 243 -19.58 2.41 -12.34
C SER A 243 -19.50 3.89 -12.04
N LEU A 244 -18.26 4.39 -11.95
CA LEU A 244 -17.96 5.81 -11.77
C LEU A 244 -18.04 6.58 -13.10
N GLY A 245 -18.18 5.87 -14.24
CA GLY A 245 -18.07 6.50 -15.54
C GLY A 245 -16.69 7.10 -15.79
N ARG A 246 -16.60 8.33 -16.30
CA ARG A 246 -15.34 9.07 -16.37
C ARG A 246 -15.02 9.64 -14.97
N THR A 247 -13.87 9.30 -14.43
CA THR A 247 -13.42 9.74 -13.10
C THR A 247 -12.03 10.35 -13.15
N ALA A 248 -11.67 11.08 -12.10
CA ALA A 248 -10.41 11.83 -12.04
C ALA A 248 -9.20 10.94 -11.71
N SER A 249 -9.41 9.83 -11.00
CA SER A 249 -8.31 8.96 -10.58
C SER A 249 -8.74 7.50 -10.44
N ALA A 250 -7.78 6.59 -10.62
CA ALA A 250 -7.97 5.15 -10.40
C ALA A 250 -8.17 4.83 -8.92
N GLU A 251 -7.57 5.63 -8.03
CA GLU A 251 -7.69 5.48 -6.58
C GLU A 251 -9.14 5.63 -6.13
N MET A 252 -9.89 6.56 -6.73
CA MET A 252 -11.31 6.73 -6.42
C MET A 252 -12.12 5.46 -6.72
N VAL A 253 -11.74 4.70 -7.75
CA VAL A 253 -12.38 3.40 -8.06
C VAL A 253 -12.16 2.41 -6.92
N ALA A 254 -10.94 2.36 -6.38
CA ALA A 254 -10.58 1.50 -5.26
C ALA A 254 -11.24 1.96 -3.95
N GLU A 255 -11.21 3.26 -3.65
CA GLU A 255 -11.81 3.83 -2.44
C GLU A 255 -13.33 3.59 -2.38
N VAL A 256 -14.02 3.76 -3.51
CA VAL A 256 -15.46 3.47 -3.59
C VAL A 256 -15.73 1.97 -3.41
N ALA A 257 -14.86 1.09 -3.93
CA ALA A 257 -14.99 -0.33 -3.71
C ALA A 257 -14.80 -0.71 -2.24
N ASP A 258 -13.79 -0.14 -1.57
CA ASP A 258 -13.53 -0.33 -0.13
C ASP A 258 -14.72 0.16 0.73
N MET A 259 -15.32 1.29 0.36
CA MET A 259 -16.48 1.83 1.04
C MET A 259 -17.72 0.96 0.88
N LEU A 260 -18.01 0.50 -0.35
CA LEU A 260 -19.18 -0.29 -0.64
C LEU A 260 -19.12 -1.71 -0.05
N LEU A 261 -17.92 -2.27 0.15
CA LEU A 261 -17.76 -3.57 0.84
C LEU A 261 -18.24 -3.53 2.30
N ARG A 262 -18.31 -2.34 2.90
CA ARG A 262 -18.79 -2.16 4.29
C ARG A 262 -20.31 -2.17 4.41
N MET A 263 -21.03 -2.26 3.30
CA MET A 263 -22.48 -2.32 3.29
C MET A 263 -22.93 -3.70 3.79
N GLU A 264 -23.93 -3.71 4.67
CA GLU A 264 -24.49 -4.96 5.21
C GLU A 264 -24.99 -5.89 4.11
N GLY A 265 -24.64 -7.18 4.20
CA GLY A 265 -25.00 -8.21 3.23
C GLY A 265 -24.17 -8.24 1.96
N VAL A 266 -23.16 -7.36 1.82
CA VAL A 266 -22.24 -7.35 0.66
C VAL A 266 -21.03 -8.24 0.93
N ARG A 267 -20.80 -9.23 0.07
CA ARG A 267 -19.67 -10.16 0.10
C ARG A 267 -18.59 -9.84 -0.92
N ALA A 268 -18.97 -9.20 -2.02
CA ALA A 268 -18.06 -8.76 -3.05
C ALA A 268 -18.49 -7.44 -3.69
N VAL A 269 -17.52 -6.65 -4.09
CA VAL A 269 -17.71 -5.39 -4.83
C VAL A 269 -16.85 -5.40 -6.07
N PHE A 270 -17.45 -5.03 -7.20
CA PHE A 270 -16.78 -4.76 -8.45
C PHE A 270 -17.04 -3.31 -8.84
N CYS A 271 -16.01 -2.48 -8.79
CA CYS A 271 -16.06 -1.08 -9.20
C CYS A 271 -15.26 -0.87 -10.48
N GLY A 272 -15.77 -0.01 -11.38
CA GLY A 272 -15.09 0.39 -12.59
C GLY A 272 -15.15 1.89 -12.86
N GLY A 273 -14.15 2.42 -13.56
CA GLY A 273 -14.12 3.83 -13.96
C GLY A 273 -13.06 4.14 -14.99
N LEU A 274 -13.35 5.05 -15.91
CA LEU A 274 -12.45 5.48 -16.98
C LEU A 274 -11.59 6.66 -16.52
N VAL A 275 -10.28 6.49 -16.58
CA VAL A 275 -9.28 7.52 -16.27
C VAL A 275 -8.34 7.67 -17.48
N GLY A 276 -8.41 8.78 -18.18
CA GLY A 276 -7.65 8.95 -19.41
C GLY A 276 -7.98 7.82 -20.42
N PRO A 277 -6.96 7.11 -20.94
CA PRO A 277 -7.14 6.03 -21.92
C PRO A 277 -7.34 4.64 -21.29
N LEU A 278 -7.51 4.55 -19.96
CA LEU A 278 -7.61 3.29 -19.23
C LEU A 278 -8.92 3.18 -18.45
N TYR A 279 -9.65 2.09 -18.65
CA TYR A 279 -10.76 1.72 -17.78
C TYR A 279 -10.21 0.91 -16.62
N HIS A 280 -10.17 1.52 -15.44
CA HIS A 280 -9.70 0.88 -14.22
C HIS A 280 -10.82 0.09 -13.56
N VAL A 281 -10.42 -1.05 -12.98
CA VAL A 281 -11.31 -1.94 -12.25
C VAL A 281 -10.72 -2.22 -10.86
N SER A 282 -11.56 -2.24 -9.86
CA SER A 282 -11.21 -2.64 -8.50
C SER A 282 -12.20 -3.67 -7.98
N VAL A 283 -11.70 -4.76 -7.47
CA VAL A 283 -12.47 -5.83 -6.83
C VAL A 283 -12.09 -5.91 -5.35
N ARG A 284 -13.10 -6.00 -4.52
CA ARG A 284 -12.97 -6.26 -3.09
C ARG A 284 -13.90 -7.39 -2.70
N THR A 285 -13.44 -8.25 -1.80
CA THR A 285 -14.25 -9.35 -1.25
C THR A 285 -14.11 -9.39 0.27
N GLU A 286 -15.06 -10.04 0.92
CA GLU A 286 -14.93 -10.40 2.32
C GLU A 286 -13.66 -11.27 2.57
N PRO A 287 -13.13 -11.29 3.80
CA PRO A 287 -11.97 -12.12 4.13
C PRO A 287 -12.22 -13.60 3.82
N GLY A 288 -11.24 -14.25 3.19
CA GLY A 288 -11.32 -15.67 2.81
C GLY A 288 -11.91 -15.94 1.42
N ALA A 289 -12.47 -14.94 0.74
CA ALA A 289 -12.87 -15.04 -0.66
C ALA A 289 -11.76 -14.57 -1.61
N ASP A 290 -11.81 -15.02 -2.88
CA ASP A 290 -10.76 -14.80 -3.87
C ASP A 290 -11.13 -13.70 -4.88
N ALA A 291 -10.68 -12.48 -4.59
CA ALA A 291 -10.85 -11.33 -5.49
C ALA A 291 -10.09 -11.50 -6.82
N TRP A 292 -8.98 -12.22 -6.81
CA TRP A 292 -8.19 -12.48 -8.00
C TRP A 292 -8.94 -13.29 -9.05
N SER A 293 -9.55 -14.39 -8.64
CA SER A 293 -10.36 -15.22 -9.56
C SER A 293 -11.53 -14.43 -10.15
N LEU A 294 -12.18 -13.59 -9.34
CA LEU A 294 -13.31 -12.77 -9.79
C LEU A 294 -12.89 -11.72 -10.84
N ILE A 295 -11.79 -10.98 -10.59
CA ILE A 295 -11.33 -9.97 -11.56
C ILE A 295 -10.83 -10.61 -12.84
N ARG A 296 -10.14 -11.73 -12.77
CA ARG A 296 -9.63 -12.45 -13.94
C ARG A 296 -10.77 -12.91 -14.84
N ALA A 297 -11.81 -13.49 -14.26
CA ALA A 297 -12.99 -13.88 -15.00
C ALA A 297 -13.72 -12.66 -15.59
N ALA A 298 -13.82 -11.57 -14.84
CA ALA A 298 -14.44 -10.33 -15.32
C ALA A 298 -13.75 -9.76 -16.56
N LEU A 299 -12.41 -9.81 -16.60
CA LEU A 299 -11.60 -9.22 -17.67
C LEU A 299 -11.29 -10.20 -18.80
N GLU A 300 -11.76 -11.43 -18.74
CA GLU A 300 -11.53 -12.44 -19.77
C GLU A 300 -12.04 -11.95 -21.15
N GLY A 301 -11.15 -11.97 -22.14
CA GLY A 301 -11.46 -11.52 -23.50
C GLY A 301 -11.50 -10.01 -23.73
N GLU A 302 -11.21 -9.18 -22.71
CA GLU A 302 -11.29 -7.71 -22.83
C GLU A 302 -9.92 -7.04 -23.08
N GLY A 303 -8.84 -7.80 -23.23
CA GLY A 303 -7.50 -7.26 -23.54
C GLY A 303 -6.86 -6.45 -22.42
N GLY A 304 -7.33 -6.62 -21.19
CA GLY A 304 -6.84 -5.92 -20.01
C GLY A 304 -5.76 -6.69 -19.27
N SER A 305 -5.16 -6.01 -18.28
CA SER A 305 -4.26 -6.60 -17.30
C SER A 305 -4.89 -6.51 -15.90
N CYS A 306 -4.62 -7.51 -15.05
CA CYS A 306 -5.07 -7.49 -13.67
C CYS A 306 -4.03 -8.12 -12.74
N GLY A 307 -4.12 -7.78 -11.46
CA GLY A 307 -3.29 -8.29 -10.38
C GLY A 307 -4.03 -8.24 -9.05
N GLY A 308 -3.55 -8.99 -8.08
CA GLY A 308 -4.12 -8.99 -6.75
C GLY A 308 -3.92 -10.32 -6.04
N HIS A 309 -4.30 -10.37 -4.77
CA HIS A 309 -4.26 -11.56 -3.94
C HIS A 309 -5.31 -11.46 -2.81
N GLY A 310 -5.75 -12.59 -2.31
CA GLY A 310 -6.73 -12.64 -1.22
C GLY A 310 -8.00 -11.84 -1.55
N SER A 311 -8.35 -10.91 -0.70
CA SER A 311 -9.59 -10.12 -0.79
C SER A 311 -9.50 -8.85 -1.65
N VAL A 312 -8.34 -8.58 -2.27
CA VAL A 312 -8.09 -7.33 -3.03
C VAL A 312 -7.52 -7.65 -4.40
N ALA A 313 -8.16 -7.12 -5.45
CA ALA A 313 -7.62 -7.20 -6.81
C ALA A 313 -7.92 -5.90 -7.58
N GLY A 314 -7.06 -5.59 -8.54
CA GLY A 314 -7.19 -4.44 -9.42
C GLY A 314 -6.79 -4.78 -10.86
N GLY A 315 -7.28 -3.99 -11.79
CA GLY A 315 -6.94 -4.19 -13.21
C GLY A 315 -7.23 -2.97 -14.05
N SER A 316 -6.81 -3.03 -15.31
CA SER A 316 -7.12 -1.98 -16.29
C SER A 316 -7.29 -2.55 -17.68
N ILE A 317 -8.14 -1.90 -18.46
CA ILE A 317 -8.42 -2.22 -19.87
C ILE A 317 -8.09 -0.97 -20.68
N PRO A 318 -7.19 -1.06 -21.68
CA PRO A 318 -6.93 0.05 -22.60
C PRO A 318 -8.20 0.44 -23.38
N LEU A 319 -8.51 1.72 -23.39
CA LEU A 319 -9.66 2.29 -24.07
C LEU A 319 -9.33 3.70 -24.56
N ASP A 320 -8.87 3.80 -25.80
CA ASP A 320 -8.50 5.07 -26.39
C ASP A 320 -9.74 5.92 -26.64
N ASP A 321 -9.96 6.91 -25.79
CA ASP A 321 -11.03 7.91 -25.78
C ASP A 321 -12.41 7.38 -26.24
N PRO A 322 -12.99 6.41 -25.53
CA PRO A 322 -14.22 5.77 -25.93
C PRO A 322 -15.41 6.76 -25.87
N ASP A 323 -16.28 6.69 -26.86
CA ASP A 323 -17.60 7.32 -26.75
C ASP A 323 -18.44 6.66 -25.65
N THR A 324 -19.52 7.32 -25.26
CA THR A 324 -20.42 6.83 -24.22
C THR A 324 -21.02 5.46 -24.54
N ARG A 325 -21.22 5.15 -25.83
CA ARG A 325 -21.78 3.88 -26.29
C ARG A 325 -20.78 2.73 -26.11
N THR A 326 -19.53 2.97 -26.48
CA THR A 326 -18.44 2.01 -26.32
C THR A 326 -18.20 1.71 -24.84
N LEU A 327 -18.13 2.75 -23.99
CA LEU A 327 -17.98 2.58 -22.56
C LEU A 327 -19.11 1.75 -21.95
N ARG A 328 -20.37 2.07 -22.25
CA ARG A 328 -21.52 1.30 -21.77
C ARG A 328 -21.52 -0.15 -22.27
N ARG A 329 -21.01 -0.40 -23.50
CA ARG A 329 -20.89 -1.77 -24.03
C ARG A 329 -19.85 -2.57 -23.22
N LEU A 330 -18.69 -1.97 -22.90
CA LEU A 330 -17.70 -2.60 -22.04
C LEU A 330 -18.29 -2.91 -20.65
N GLU A 331 -18.89 -1.93 -20.00
CA GLU A 331 -19.48 -2.08 -18.68
C GLU A 331 -20.50 -3.21 -18.60
N ARG A 332 -21.36 -3.36 -19.64
CA ARG A 332 -22.32 -4.46 -19.72
C ARG A 332 -21.65 -5.83 -19.88
N ARG A 333 -20.53 -5.92 -20.63
CA ARG A 333 -19.81 -7.19 -20.74
C ARG A 333 -19.15 -7.56 -19.43
N LEU A 334 -18.46 -6.60 -18.79
CA LEU A 334 -17.86 -6.79 -17.48
C LEU A 334 -18.89 -7.22 -16.43
N GLU A 335 -20.04 -6.54 -16.40
CA GLU A 335 -21.17 -6.90 -15.52
C GLU A 335 -21.59 -8.36 -15.73
N ARG A 336 -21.87 -8.77 -16.95
CA ARG A 336 -22.26 -10.15 -17.26
C ARG A 336 -21.22 -11.14 -16.78
N ASN A 337 -19.94 -10.91 -17.11
CA ASN A 337 -18.85 -11.78 -16.73
C ASN A 337 -18.71 -11.90 -15.21
N VAL A 338 -18.85 -10.78 -14.49
CA VAL A 338 -18.81 -10.76 -13.02
C VAL A 338 -20.00 -11.50 -12.41
N LEU A 339 -21.23 -11.30 -12.92
CA LEU A 339 -22.42 -12.00 -12.45
C LEU A 339 -22.30 -13.51 -12.65
N GLU A 340 -21.78 -13.94 -13.80
CA GLU A 340 -21.52 -15.36 -14.08
C GLU A 340 -20.45 -15.92 -13.13
N ALA A 341 -19.33 -15.23 -12.96
CA ALA A 341 -18.23 -15.65 -12.09
C ALA A 341 -18.61 -15.71 -10.60
N PHE A 342 -19.45 -14.78 -10.15
CA PHE A 342 -19.94 -14.76 -8.77
C PHE A 342 -21.10 -15.74 -8.52
N GLY A 343 -21.71 -16.29 -9.60
CA GLY A 343 -22.78 -17.28 -9.50
C GLY A 343 -24.17 -16.70 -9.31
N VAL A 344 -24.39 -15.42 -9.69
CA VAL A 344 -25.67 -14.71 -9.61
C VAL A 344 -26.21 -14.31 -10.99
N ALA A 345 -25.81 -15.02 -12.02
CA ALA A 345 -26.30 -14.82 -13.37
C ALA A 345 -27.86 -14.96 -13.40
N GLY A 346 -28.54 -13.95 -13.93
CA GLY A 346 -29.99 -13.91 -13.96
C GLY A 346 -30.67 -13.29 -12.74
N ALA A 347 -29.92 -12.89 -11.71
CA ALA A 347 -30.47 -12.10 -10.61
C ALA A 347 -30.88 -10.70 -11.06
N ASN A 348 -31.97 -10.20 -10.53
CA ASN A 348 -32.39 -8.81 -10.77
C ASN A 348 -31.57 -7.85 -9.91
N ALA A 349 -31.11 -6.77 -10.52
CA ALA A 349 -30.45 -5.70 -9.79
C ALA A 349 -31.48 -4.88 -8.97
N THR A 350 -31.12 -4.56 -7.73
CA THR A 350 -31.76 -3.48 -6.98
C THR A 350 -30.83 -2.26 -7.02
N ILE A 351 -31.34 -1.09 -7.38
CA ILE A 351 -30.57 0.15 -7.34
C ILE A 351 -30.50 0.65 -5.89
N LEU A 352 -29.33 1.09 -5.46
CA LEU A 352 -29.17 1.70 -4.15
C LEU A 352 -30.05 2.98 -4.08
N GLY A 353 -30.98 3.03 -3.15
CA GLY A 353 -31.97 4.11 -3.02
C GLY A 353 -33.38 3.77 -3.51
N ASP A 354 -33.56 2.66 -4.25
CA ASP A 354 -34.88 2.15 -4.64
C ASP A 354 -35.39 1.05 -3.66
N ARG A 355 -34.70 0.87 -2.54
CA ARG A 355 -35.21 0.01 -1.46
C ARG A 355 -36.25 0.79 -0.69
N ASP A 356 -37.49 0.37 -0.81
CA ASP A 356 -38.53 0.68 0.17
C ASP A 356 -38.14 -0.02 1.49
N ASP A 357 -37.92 0.76 2.56
CA ASP A 357 -37.67 0.26 3.92
C ASP A 357 -38.83 -0.59 4.45
#